data_da90ce3353b336cfb359cda1f1de7201
#
_entry.id   da90ce3353b336cfb359cda1f1de7201
#
_cell.length_a   1.000
_cell.length_b   1.000
_cell.length_c   1.000
_cell.angle_alpha   90.00
_cell.angle_beta   90.00
_cell.angle_gamma   90.00
#
_symmetry.space_group_name_H-M   'P 1'
#
loop_
_entity.id
_entity.type
_entity.pdbx_description
1 polymer ?
#
loop_
_entity_poly.entity_id
_entity_poly.type
_entity_poly.pdbx_seq_one_letter_code
_entity_poly.pdbx_strand_id
1 'polypeptide(L)'
;MKRALGILFLILVVMGSLLTGCKAKPKKVVIATDASFPPMEFVNENKEIVGFDIDLMNAIAKVQGLQVEYKNTAWDGIFAGLESGDYDAILSSVTITDERKGKYDFSDPYINAGQAVVVRADETAIKSEKDLTNKTVGAQIGTTGAFAVKDIPGAVLKEYDTIDLALLDLVNKNLDAVVVDTPVAANYALASDQFKGKLKIVGKPFTDEYYGLVVRKGQMKELLQAFNEGLKKIKADGTYDKIYAKWIGASQ
;
A
#
# COMPACT_ATOMS: atom_id res chain seq x y z
N MET A 1 -8.32 -67.71 27.68
CA MET A 1 -8.55 -66.36 28.10
C MET A 1 -7.33 -65.43 27.92
N LYS A 2 -6.08 -65.87 28.04
CA LYS A 2 -4.87 -64.99 27.93
C LYS A 2 -4.50 -64.58 26.49
N ARG A 3 -4.96 -65.27 25.44
CA ARG A 3 -4.68 -64.92 24.04
C ARG A 3 -5.65 -63.88 23.44
N ALA A 4 -6.87 -63.76 23.95
CA ALA A 4 -7.86 -62.80 23.50
C ALA A 4 -7.58 -61.40 24.04
N LEU A 5 -6.94 -61.27 25.21
CA LEU A 5 -6.60 -59.92 25.81
C LEU A 5 -5.45 -59.26 25.11
N GLY A 6 -4.51 -60.01 24.51
CA GLY A 6 -3.38 -59.42 23.75
C GLY A 6 -3.77 -58.80 22.40
N ILE A 7 -4.78 -59.37 21.74
CA ILE A 7 -5.26 -58.89 20.44
C ILE A 7 -6.07 -57.61 20.61
N LEU A 8 -6.83 -57.49 21.72
CA LEU A 8 -7.61 -56.27 22.01
C LEU A 8 -6.72 -55.07 22.33
N PHE A 9 -5.55 -55.29 22.97
CA PHE A 9 -4.59 -54.24 23.28
C PHE A 9 -3.83 -53.75 22.04
N LEU A 10 -3.58 -54.64 21.06
CA LEU A 10 -2.90 -54.28 19.80
C LEU A 10 -3.82 -53.45 18.88
N ILE A 11 -5.12 -53.69 18.87
CA ILE A 11 -6.10 -52.95 18.09
C ILE A 11 -6.30 -51.54 18.65
N LEU A 12 -6.24 -51.34 19.97
CA LEU A 12 -6.35 -50.00 20.58
C LEU A 12 -5.14 -49.10 20.32
N VAL A 13 -3.93 -49.68 20.18
CA VAL A 13 -2.70 -48.91 19.85
C VAL A 13 -2.66 -48.51 18.40
N VAL A 14 -3.22 -49.28 17.47
CA VAL A 14 -3.28 -48.93 16.03
C VAL A 14 -4.35 -47.90 15.75
N MET A 15 -5.41 -47.81 16.55
CA MET A 15 -6.49 -46.82 16.37
C MET A 15 -6.13 -45.42 16.90
N GLY A 16 -5.09 -45.32 17.75
CA GLY A 16 -4.59 -44.04 18.29
C GLY A 16 -3.66 -43.24 17.33
N SER A 17 -3.18 -43.86 16.24
CA SER A 17 -2.16 -43.28 15.37
C SER A 17 -2.71 -42.57 14.10
N LEU A 18 -4.03 -42.52 13.92
CA LEU A 18 -4.66 -41.95 12.72
C LEU A 18 -5.18 -40.51 12.89
N LEU A 19 -4.85 -39.85 14.00
CA LEU A 19 -5.13 -38.42 14.19
C LEU A 19 -3.93 -37.54 13.77
N THR A 20 -3.23 -37.91 12.69
CA THR A 20 -2.43 -36.93 11.96
C THR A 20 -3.41 -35.99 11.25
N GLY A 21 -3.81 -34.96 11.99
CA GLY A 21 -4.60 -33.87 11.42
C GLY A 21 -3.95 -33.41 10.14
N CYS A 22 -4.63 -33.59 9.00
CA CYS A 22 -4.32 -32.83 7.78
C CYS A 22 -4.27 -31.36 8.15
N LYS A 23 -3.06 -30.80 8.36
CA LYS A 23 -2.89 -29.35 8.35
C LYS A 23 -3.36 -28.92 6.96
N ALA A 24 -4.55 -28.35 6.89
CA ALA A 24 -5.02 -27.71 5.67
C ALA A 24 -3.87 -26.80 5.17
N LYS A 25 -3.50 -26.94 3.90
CA LYS A 25 -2.52 -26.00 3.31
C LYS A 25 -3.02 -24.59 3.59
N PRO A 26 -2.17 -23.69 4.11
CA PRO A 26 -2.58 -22.30 4.33
C PRO A 26 -3.18 -21.75 3.04
N LYS A 27 -4.38 -21.18 3.13
CA LYS A 27 -5.05 -20.60 1.99
C LYS A 27 -4.17 -19.46 1.48
N LYS A 28 -3.80 -19.50 0.22
CA LYS A 28 -3.02 -18.46 -0.43
C LYS A 28 -3.92 -17.22 -0.59
N VAL A 29 -3.46 -16.06 -0.11
CA VAL A 29 -4.14 -14.77 -0.25
C VAL A 29 -3.53 -14.05 -1.43
N VAL A 30 -4.35 -13.64 -2.40
CA VAL A 30 -3.92 -12.84 -3.55
C VAL A 30 -4.18 -11.36 -3.25
N ILE A 31 -3.13 -10.56 -3.30
CA ILE A 31 -3.17 -9.12 -3.01
C ILE A 31 -2.80 -8.34 -4.27
N ALA A 32 -3.69 -7.44 -4.69
CA ALA A 32 -3.40 -6.49 -5.77
C ALA A 32 -2.60 -5.30 -5.25
N THR A 33 -1.69 -4.81 -6.08
CA THR A 33 -0.88 -3.63 -5.83
C THR A 33 -0.56 -2.94 -7.15
N ASP A 34 -0.61 -1.61 -7.22
CA ASP A 34 -0.11 -0.84 -8.37
C ASP A 34 1.38 -0.58 -8.19
N ALA A 35 2.21 -1.48 -8.74
CA ALA A 35 3.64 -1.45 -8.53
C ALA A 35 4.34 -0.37 -9.39
N SER A 36 3.82 0.87 -9.31
CA SER A 36 4.34 2.09 -9.94
C SER A 36 4.50 3.26 -8.97
N PHE A 37 4.45 3.00 -7.64
CA PHE A 37 4.35 4.03 -6.60
C PHE A 37 5.49 3.96 -5.55
N PRO A 38 6.79 4.13 -5.97
CA PRO A 38 7.92 4.06 -5.05
C PRO A 38 7.87 5.19 -4.00
N PRO A 39 8.31 4.93 -2.76
CA PRO A 39 8.98 3.71 -2.26
C PRO A 39 7.99 2.69 -1.69
N MET A 40 6.69 2.88 -1.87
CA MET A 40 5.64 2.07 -1.26
C MET A 40 5.50 0.70 -1.93
N GLU A 41 5.31 0.68 -3.24
CA GLU A 41 5.23 -0.52 -4.07
C GLU A 41 5.69 -0.19 -5.50
N PHE A 42 6.66 -0.95 -6.00
CA PHE A 42 7.18 -0.74 -7.35
C PHE A 42 7.89 -1.97 -7.88
N VAL A 43 8.09 -2.02 -9.19
CA VAL A 43 8.89 -3.07 -9.84
C VAL A 43 10.35 -2.63 -9.86
N ASN A 44 11.24 -3.43 -9.24
CA ASN A 44 12.67 -3.18 -9.23
C ASN A 44 13.34 -3.63 -10.55
N GLU A 45 14.65 -3.41 -10.69
CA GLU A 45 15.46 -3.80 -11.87
C GLU A 45 15.45 -5.32 -12.13
N ASN A 46 15.23 -6.13 -11.07
CA ASN A 46 15.12 -7.59 -11.17
C ASN A 46 13.70 -8.05 -11.57
N LYS A 47 12.80 -7.12 -11.88
CA LYS A 47 11.39 -7.38 -12.20
C LYS A 47 10.59 -7.97 -11.02
N GLU A 48 11.01 -7.70 -9.80
CA GLU A 48 10.30 -8.09 -8.58
C GLU A 48 9.47 -6.92 -8.06
N ILE A 49 8.30 -7.21 -7.52
CA ILE A 49 7.49 -6.21 -6.80
C ILE A 49 8.09 -6.05 -5.41
N VAL A 50 8.51 -4.84 -5.07
CA VAL A 50 9.18 -4.48 -3.82
C VAL A 50 8.63 -3.16 -3.27
N GLY A 51 8.97 -2.81 -2.05
CA GLY A 51 8.59 -1.55 -1.43
C GLY A 51 8.16 -1.72 0.02
N PHE A 52 7.75 -0.61 0.62
CA PHE A 52 7.30 -0.57 2.01
C PHE A 52 6.10 -1.49 2.25
N ASP A 53 5.05 -1.39 1.43
CA ASP A 53 3.83 -2.19 1.53
C ASP A 53 4.11 -3.68 1.39
N ILE A 54 5.03 -4.02 0.48
CA ILE A 54 5.42 -5.42 0.22
C ILE A 54 6.17 -6.01 1.41
N ASP A 55 7.19 -5.30 1.93
CA ASP A 55 7.95 -5.74 3.09
C ASP A 55 7.06 -5.81 4.35
N LEU A 56 6.16 -4.83 4.53
CA LEU A 56 5.18 -4.81 5.62
C LEU A 56 4.29 -6.07 5.58
N MET A 57 3.67 -6.34 4.43
CA MET A 57 2.79 -7.50 4.29
C MET A 57 3.54 -8.82 4.44
N ASN A 58 4.75 -8.94 3.90
CA ASN A 58 5.57 -10.13 4.05
C ASN A 58 5.93 -10.39 5.53
N ALA A 59 6.24 -9.33 6.29
CA ALA A 59 6.50 -9.44 7.72
C ALA A 59 5.23 -9.88 8.49
N ILE A 60 4.08 -9.29 8.17
CA ILE A 60 2.78 -9.67 8.73
C ILE A 60 2.45 -11.13 8.39
N ALA A 61 2.59 -11.51 7.12
CA ALA A 61 2.32 -12.86 6.64
C ALA A 61 3.18 -13.90 7.39
N LYS A 62 4.45 -13.59 7.61
CA LYS A 62 5.38 -14.45 8.35
C LYS A 62 4.92 -14.70 9.79
N VAL A 63 4.52 -13.65 10.53
CA VAL A 63 4.12 -13.79 11.95
C VAL A 63 2.70 -14.34 12.11
N GLN A 64 1.90 -14.33 11.06
CA GLN A 64 0.52 -14.85 11.04
C GLN A 64 0.39 -16.21 10.32
N GLY A 65 1.48 -16.72 9.71
CA GLY A 65 1.47 -17.98 8.97
C GLY A 65 0.63 -17.93 7.69
N LEU A 66 0.51 -16.75 7.06
CA LEU A 66 -0.19 -16.57 5.79
C LEU A 66 0.74 -16.85 4.61
N GLN A 67 0.16 -17.30 3.49
CA GLN A 67 0.83 -17.33 2.19
C GLN A 67 0.23 -16.23 1.32
N VAL A 68 1.09 -15.34 0.80
CA VAL A 68 0.69 -14.18 0.00
C VAL A 68 1.23 -14.29 -1.41
N GLU A 69 0.43 -13.89 -2.39
CA GLU A 69 0.85 -13.63 -3.76
C GLU A 69 0.47 -12.21 -4.14
N TYR A 70 1.37 -11.50 -4.82
CA TYR A 70 1.09 -10.16 -5.32
C TYR A 70 0.72 -10.20 -6.79
N LYS A 71 -0.34 -9.44 -7.14
CA LYS A 71 -0.77 -9.22 -8.51
C LYS A 71 -0.59 -7.74 -8.85
N ASN A 72 0.34 -7.45 -9.76
CA ASN A 72 0.50 -6.08 -10.27
C ASN A 72 -0.76 -5.70 -11.07
N THR A 73 -1.41 -4.63 -10.66
CA THR A 73 -2.69 -4.17 -11.23
C THR A 73 -2.69 -2.65 -11.26
N ALA A 74 -2.92 -2.06 -12.43
CA ALA A 74 -2.99 -0.61 -12.56
C ALA A 74 -4.06 0.00 -11.64
N TRP A 75 -3.75 1.16 -11.05
CA TRP A 75 -4.60 1.85 -10.09
C TRP A 75 -6.02 2.10 -10.59
N ASP A 76 -6.18 2.52 -11.85
CA ASP A 76 -7.48 2.83 -12.44
C ASP A 76 -8.47 1.66 -12.41
N GLY A 77 -7.98 0.41 -12.46
CA GLY A 77 -8.81 -0.80 -12.41
C GLY A 77 -8.81 -1.52 -11.05
N ILE A 78 -8.01 -1.09 -10.08
CA ILE A 78 -7.72 -1.90 -8.89
C ILE A 78 -8.95 -2.15 -8.00
N PHE A 79 -9.86 -1.20 -7.88
CA PHE A 79 -11.09 -1.39 -7.11
C PHE A 79 -12.11 -2.27 -7.83
N ALA A 80 -12.23 -2.12 -9.16
CA ALA A 80 -13.12 -2.95 -9.96
C ALA A 80 -12.70 -4.43 -9.93
N GLY A 81 -11.39 -4.71 -9.97
CA GLY A 81 -10.86 -6.07 -9.82
C GLY A 81 -11.11 -6.65 -8.42
N LEU A 82 -11.10 -5.83 -7.37
CA LEU A 82 -11.50 -6.28 -6.02
C LEU A 82 -12.98 -6.65 -5.97
N GLU A 83 -13.84 -5.82 -6.56
CA GLU A 83 -15.29 -6.06 -6.61
C GLU A 83 -15.64 -7.33 -7.39
N SER A 84 -14.97 -7.56 -8.54
CA SER A 84 -15.14 -8.78 -9.34
C SER A 84 -14.57 -10.05 -8.70
N GLY A 85 -13.70 -9.91 -7.71
CA GLY A 85 -13.09 -11.05 -7.02
C GLY A 85 -11.84 -11.59 -7.71
N ASP A 86 -11.17 -10.81 -8.53
CA ASP A 86 -9.92 -11.18 -9.20
C ASP A 86 -8.75 -11.35 -8.21
N TYR A 87 -8.91 -10.84 -7.00
CA TYR A 87 -8.02 -10.96 -5.85
C TYR A 87 -8.79 -10.76 -4.53
N ASP A 88 -8.15 -11.10 -3.43
CA ASP A 88 -8.77 -11.10 -2.09
C ASP A 88 -8.72 -9.74 -1.42
N ALA A 89 -7.65 -8.96 -1.68
CA ALA A 89 -7.40 -7.67 -1.04
C ALA A 89 -6.59 -6.74 -1.95
N ILE A 90 -6.58 -5.44 -1.59
CA ILE A 90 -5.67 -4.44 -2.14
C ILE A 90 -4.74 -3.95 -1.02
N LEU A 91 -3.43 -3.98 -1.27
CA LEU A 91 -2.43 -3.27 -0.48
C LEU A 91 -1.59 -2.47 -1.48
N SER A 92 -1.88 -1.19 -1.59
CA SER A 92 -1.35 -0.29 -2.62
C SER A 92 -1.54 1.16 -2.18
N SER A 93 -1.01 1.50 -0.99
CA SER A 93 -1.06 2.86 -0.46
C SER A 93 -2.48 3.46 -0.45
N VAL A 94 -3.49 2.62 -0.17
CA VAL A 94 -4.90 3.04 -0.25
C VAL A 94 -5.27 3.90 0.95
N THR A 95 -5.51 5.18 0.73
CA THR A 95 -6.01 6.10 1.75
C THR A 95 -7.37 5.65 2.26
N ILE A 96 -7.49 5.58 3.58
CA ILE A 96 -8.74 5.31 4.29
C ILE A 96 -9.59 6.60 4.26
N THR A 97 -10.66 6.62 3.45
CA THR A 97 -11.63 7.72 3.42
C THR A 97 -13.02 7.24 3.81
N ASP A 98 -13.89 8.15 4.23
CA ASP A 98 -15.27 7.79 4.60
C ASP A 98 -16.06 7.28 3.38
N GLU A 99 -15.82 7.82 2.20
CA GLU A 99 -16.41 7.32 0.97
C GLU A 99 -16.01 5.87 0.71
N ARG A 100 -14.70 5.57 0.79
CA ARG A 100 -14.17 4.21 0.58
C ARG A 100 -14.65 3.24 1.67
N LYS A 101 -14.72 3.67 2.95
CA LYS A 101 -15.32 2.86 4.04
C LYS A 101 -16.79 2.53 3.80
N GLY A 102 -17.53 3.37 3.08
CA GLY A 102 -18.90 3.07 2.67
C GLY A 102 -18.99 1.82 1.78
N LYS A 103 -17.99 1.58 0.93
CA LYS A 103 -17.95 0.53 -0.09
C LYS A 103 -17.11 -0.68 0.30
N TYR A 104 -16.06 -0.50 1.11
CA TYR A 104 -15.04 -1.50 1.46
C TYR A 104 -14.82 -1.58 2.96
N ASP A 105 -14.21 -2.66 3.42
CA ASP A 105 -13.67 -2.76 4.77
C ASP A 105 -12.15 -2.59 4.73
N PHE A 106 -11.62 -1.94 5.77
CA PHE A 106 -10.21 -1.60 5.90
C PHE A 106 -9.60 -2.26 7.14
N SER A 107 -8.30 -2.49 7.09
CA SER A 107 -7.49 -2.76 8.26
C SER A 107 -7.36 -1.53 9.16
N ASP A 108 -6.73 -1.71 10.33
CA ASP A 108 -6.15 -0.60 11.07
C ASP A 108 -5.14 0.16 10.20
N PRO A 109 -4.99 1.48 10.41
CA PRO A 109 -4.04 2.29 9.65
C PRO A 109 -2.60 1.85 9.93
N TYR A 110 -1.79 1.74 8.87
CA TYR A 110 -0.42 1.30 9.01
C TYR A 110 0.63 2.42 8.85
N ILE A 111 0.33 3.49 8.12
CA ILE A 111 1.20 4.66 7.95
C ILE A 111 0.37 5.94 7.73
N ASN A 112 0.88 7.09 8.17
CA ASN A 112 0.36 8.41 7.79
C ASN A 112 1.02 8.87 6.49
N ALA A 113 0.26 9.43 5.56
CA ALA A 113 0.71 9.80 4.23
C ALA A 113 -0.12 10.96 3.64
N GLY A 114 -0.16 12.08 4.36
CA GLY A 114 -0.84 13.29 3.88
C GLY A 114 -0.29 13.82 2.55
N GLN A 115 -1.09 14.61 1.84
CA GLN A 115 -0.75 15.15 0.52
C GLN A 115 0.31 16.24 0.60
N ALA A 116 1.26 16.22 -0.32
CA ALA A 116 2.34 17.18 -0.47
C ALA A 116 2.29 17.86 -1.85
N VAL A 117 2.81 19.06 -1.92
CA VAL A 117 2.98 19.80 -3.18
C VAL A 117 4.43 19.67 -3.66
N VAL A 118 4.61 19.14 -4.85
CA VAL A 118 5.89 19.02 -5.55
C VAL A 118 5.95 20.03 -6.67
N VAL A 119 7.05 20.78 -6.73
CA VAL A 119 7.30 21.77 -7.78
C VAL A 119 8.70 21.58 -8.37
N ARG A 120 8.99 22.22 -9.49
CA ARG A 120 10.37 22.28 -10.03
C ARG A 120 11.31 22.95 -9.03
N ALA A 121 12.57 22.58 -9.05
CA ALA A 121 13.58 23.15 -8.14
C ALA A 121 13.76 24.67 -8.30
N ASP A 122 13.56 25.20 -9.53
CA ASP A 122 13.65 26.63 -9.87
C ASP A 122 12.37 27.42 -9.57
N GLU A 123 11.27 26.76 -9.16
CA GLU A 123 10.01 27.43 -8.83
C GLU A 123 10.15 28.26 -7.53
N THR A 124 9.70 29.50 -7.54
CA THR A 124 9.83 30.43 -6.39
C THR A 124 8.51 31.02 -5.91
N ALA A 125 7.47 30.98 -6.76
CA ALA A 125 6.17 31.59 -6.47
C ALA A 125 5.26 30.64 -5.65
N ILE A 126 5.27 29.33 -5.95
CA ILE A 126 4.47 28.34 -5.24
C ILE A 126 5.23 27.89 -4.00
N LYS A 127 4.66 28.10 -2.81
CA LYS A 127 5.25 27.77 -1.52
C LYS A 127 4.40 26.79 -0.70
N SER A 128 3.13 26.61 -1.09
CA SER A 128 2.18 25.72 -0.43
C SER A 128 0.98 25.42 -1.34
N GLU A 129 0.05 24.59 -0.88
CA GLU A 129 -1.23 24.31 -1.53
C GLU A 129 -2.06 25.58 -1.79
N LYS A 130 -1.89 26.60 -0.98
CA LYS A 130 -2.63 27.88 -1.09
C LYS A 130 -2.28 28.68 -2.35
N ASP A 131 -1.10 28.43 -2.90
CA ASP A 131 -0.60 29.11 -4.09
C ASP A 131 -1.01 28.39 -5.39
N LEU A 132 -1.80 27.30 -5.30
CA LEU A 132 -2.23 26.52 -6.46
C LEU A 132 -3.47 27.07 -7.18
N THR A 133 -4.09 28.12 -6.68
CA THR A 133 -5.20 28.82 -7.36
C THR A 133 -4.77 29.28 -8.77
N ASN A 134 -5.56 28.91 -9.79
CA ASN A 134 -5.27 29.18 -11.22
C ASN A 134 -3.97 28.52 -11.74
N LYS A 135 -3.49 27.45 -11.08
CA LYS A 135 -2.34 26.67 -11.52
C LYS A 135 -2.79 25.37 -12.18
N THR A 136 -1.99 24.88 -13.13
CA THR A 136 -2.16 23.54 -13.70
C THR A 136 -1.43 22.54 -12.83
N VAL A 137 -2.18 21.66 -12.17
CA VAL A 137 -1.68 20.73 -11.16
C VAL A 137 -1.89 19.28 -11.60
N GLY A 138 -0.82 18.50 -11.63
CA GLY A 138 -0.87 17.06 -11.93
C GLY A 138 -1.15 16.23 -10.70
N ALA A 139 -1.90 15.13 -10.88
CA ALA A 139 -2.06 14.07 -9.88
C ALA A 139 -2.39 12.75 -10.58
N GLN A 140 -2.22 11.64 -9.89
CA GLN A 140 -2.66 10.35 -10.41
C GLN A 140 -4.18 10.26 -10.34
N ILE A 141 -4.81 9.74 -11.40
CA ILE A 141 -6.26 9.62 -11.52
C ILE A 141 -6.87 8.83 -10.35
N GLY A 142 -8.03 9.28 -9.82
CA GLY A 142 -8.79 8.56 -8.80
C GLY A 142 -8.12 8.48 -7.42
N THR A 143 -7.02 9.21 -7.19
CA THR A 143 -6.35 9.31 -5.88
C THR A 143 -6.92 10.44 -5.03
N THR A 144 -6.65 10.40 -3.72
CA THR A 144 -6.97 11.53 -2.82
C THR A 144 -6.19 12.79 -3.18
N GLY A 145 -5.00 12.67 -3.77
CA GLY A 145 -4.27 13.79 -4.35
C GLY A 145 -5.04 14.48 -5.47
N ALA A 146 -5.63 13.74 -6.39
CA ALA A 146 -6.49 14.31 -7.44
C ALA A 146 -7.74 14.98 -6.85
N PHE A 147 -8.36 14.37 -5.83
CA PHE A 147 -9.52 14.98 -5.15
C PHE A 147 -9.12 16.27 -4.42
N ALA A 148 -7.99 16.26 -3.71
CA ALA A 148 -7.49 17.45 -3.04
C ALA A 148 -7.24 18.63 -4.01
N VAL A 149 -6.75 18.35 -5.23
CA VAL A 149 -6.60 19.40 -6.26
C VAL A 149 -7.96 19.92 -6.74
N LYS A 150 -8.97 19.05 -6.90
CA LYS A 150 -10.34 19.46 -7.30
C LYS A 150 -10.98 20.40 -6.28
N ASP A 151 -10.60 20.27 -5.01
CA ASP A 151 -11.11 21.11 -3.92
C ASP A 151 -10.40 22.48 -3.83
N ILE A 152 -9.30 22.70 -4.56
CA ILE A 152 -8.61 24.00 -4.59
C ILE A 152 -9.30 24.92 -5.60
N PRO A 153 -9.86 26.07 -5.17
CA PRO A 153 -10.57 27.00 -6.06
C PRO A 153 -9.70 27.48 -7.21
N GLY A 154 -10.16 27.25 -8.44
CA GLY A 154 -9.49 27.72 -9.65
C GLY A 154 -8.28 26.89 -10.09
N ALA A 155 -7.85 25.88 -9.35
CA ALA A 155 -6.82 24.95 -9.82
C ALA A 155 -7.33 24.14 -11.02
N VAL A 156 -6.46 23.90 -11.99
CA VAL A 156 -6.74 23.08 -13.18
C VAL A 156 -6.07 21.72 -12.98
N LEU A 157 -6.85 20.70 -12.64
CA LEU A 157 -6.34 19.33 -12.49
C LEU A 157 -6.04 18.72 -13.85
N LYS A 158 -4.86 18.11 -13.99
CA LYS A 158 -4.48 17.21 -15.07
C LYS A 158 -4.21 15.82 -14.47
N GLU A 159 -5.05 14.85 -14.83
CA GLU A 159 -4.94 13.48 -14.30
C GLU A 159 -4.01 12.63 -15.17
N TYR A 160 -3.25 11.73 -14.52
CA TYR A 160 -2.28 10.82 -15.13
C TYR A 160 -2.51 9.40 -14.64
N ASP A 161 -2.19 8.41 -15.46
CA ASP A 161 -2.32 7.00 -15.10
C ASP A 161 -1.36 6.63 -13.96
N THR A 162 -0.14 7.22 -13.96
CA THR A 162 0.88 7.03 -12.93
C THR A 162 1.50 8.37 -12.52
N ILE A 163 2.03 8.42 -11.30
CA ILE A 163 2.56 9.68 -10.74
C ILE A 163 3.87 10.13 -11.40
N ASP A 164 4.70 9.20 -11.87
CA ASP A 164 5.95 9.50 -12.55
C ASP A 164 5.72 10.25 -13.87
N LEU A 165 4.63 9.95 -14.59
CA LEU A 165 4.21 10.69 -15.78
C LEU A 165 3.86 12.15 -15.46
N ALA A 166 3.15 12.39 -14.34
CA ALA A 166 2.87 13.74 -13.87
C ALA A 166 4.15 14.50 -13.52
N LEU A 167 5.10 13.84 -12.85
CA LEU A 167 6.39 14.44 -12.48
C LEU A 167 7.28 14.72 -13.71
N LEU A 168 7.25 13.88 -14.73
CA LEU A 168 7.91 14.14 -16.01
C LEU A 168 7.34 15.39 -16.69
N ASP A 169 6.02 15.52 -16.74
CA ASP A 169 5.35 16.70 -17.28
C ASP A 169 5.64 17.96 -16.46
N LEU A 170 5.78 17.84 -15.14
CA LEU A 170 6.22 18.95 -14.28
C LEU A 170 7.63 19.42 -14.62
N VAL A 171 8.59 18.49 -14.79
CA VAL A 171 9.97 18.82 -15.20
C VAL A 171 9.99 19.47 -16.59
N ASN A 172 9.14 19.00 -17.51
CA ASN A 172 9.00 19.53 -18.87
C ASN A 172 8.22 20.87 -18.94
N LYS A 173 7.82 21.44 -17.79
CA LYS A 173 7.09 22.70 -17.67
C LYS A 173 5.67 22.69 -18.26
N ASN A 174 5.07 21.50 -18.40
CA ASN A 174 3.68 21.33 -18.81
C ASN A 174 2.70 21.42 -17.63
N LEU A 175 3.24 21.45 -16.39
CA LEU A 175 2.52 21.63 -15.13
C LEU A 175 3.23 22.69 -14.28
N ASP A 176 2.46 23.34 -13.40
CA ASP A 176 3.00 24.24 -12.37
C ASP A 176 3.42 23.46 -11.12
N ALA A 177 2.65 22.46 -10.74
CA ALA A 177 2.86 21.62 -9.56
C ALA A 177 2.32 20.18 -9.77
N VAL A 178 2.70 19.28 -8.87
CA VAL A 178 2.11 17.94 -8.71
C VAL A 178 1.70 17.78 -7.25
N VAL A 179 0.53 17.18 -7.00
CA VAL A 179 0.08 16.79 -5.67
C VAL A 179 0.17 15.28 -5.57
N VAL A 180 0.84 14.81 -4.53
CA VAL A 180 1.06 13.39 -4.26
C VAL A 180 1.36 13.17 -2.78
N ASP A 181 1.16 11.95 -2.32
CA ASP A 181 1.40 11.53 -0.94
C ASP A 181 2.85 11.77 -0.51
N THR A 182 3.02 12.20 0.74
CA THR A 182 4.30 12.64 1.30
C THR A 182 5.45 11.64 1.12
N PRO A 183 5.31 10.33 1.38
CA PRO A 183 6.42 9.39 1.22
C PRO A 183 6.90 9.31 -0.24
N VAL A 184 5.96 9.39 -1.17
CA VAL A 184 6.23 9.31 -2.62
C VAL A 184 6.86 10.62 -3.11
N ALA A 185 6.32 11.77 -2.68
CA ALA A 185 6.92 13.07 -2.95
C ALA A 185 8.39 13.12 -2.50
N ALA A 186 8.67 12.65 -1.27
CA ALA A 186 10.02 12.61 -0.73
C ALA A 186 10.95 11.70 -1.53
N ASN A 187 10.49 10.50 -1.89
CA ASN A 187 11.26 9.58 -2.73
C ASN A 187 11.65 10.21 -4.07
N TYR A 188 10.70 10.80 -4.78
CA TYR A 188 10.97 11.39 -6.09
C TYR A 188 11.84 12.66 -6.02
N ALA A 189 11.60 13.52 -5.04
CA ALA A 189 12.34 14.77 -4.92
C ALA A 189 13.77 14.61 -4.36
N LEU A 190 13.99 13.61 -3.48
CA LEU A 190 15.23 13.49 -2.72
C LEU A 190 16.08 12.27 -3.09
N ALA A 191 15.45 11.14 -3.44
CA ALA A 191 16.13 9.85 -3.62
C ALA A 191 16.22 9.37 -5.07
N SER A 192 15.26 9.76 -5.93
CA SER A 192 15.23 9.29 -7.31
C SER A 192 16.32 9.92 -8.17
N ASP A 193 17.20 9.13 -8.75
CA ASP A 193 18.27 9.62 -9.66
C ASP A 193 17.71 10.37 -10.88
N GLN A 194 16.52 10.00 -11.35
CA GLN A 194 15.87 10.64 -12.50
C GLN A 194 15.45 12.08 -12.20
N PHE A 195 15.01 12.38 -10.97
CA PHE A 195 14.40 13.64 -10.57
C PHE A 195 15.25 14.46 -9.57
N LYS A 196 16.30 13.86 -9.00
CA LYS A 196 17.18 14.50 -8.03
C LYS A 196 17.70 15.83 -8.52
N GLY A 197 17.50 16.89 -7.71
CA GLY A 197 17.90 18.26 -8.05
C GLY A 197 16.99 18.96 -9.08
N LYS A 198 15.97 18.30 -9.64
CA LYS A 198 15.00 18.89 -10.56
C LYS A 198 13.69 19.27 -9.88
N LEU A 199 13.37 18.62 -8.77
CA LEU A 199 12.14 18.77 -8.02
C LEU A 199 12.43 19.16 -6.56
N LYS A 200 11.44 19.76 -5.92
CA LYS A 200 11.40 20.02 -4.47
C LYS A 200 9.97 19.96 -3.96
N ILE A 201 9.85 19.62 -2.69
CA ILE A 201 8.60 19.70 -1.95
C ILE A 201 8.48 21.10 -1.35
N VAL A 202 7.29 21.68 -1.38
CA VAL A 202 7.00 23.00 -0.80
C VAL A 202 5.86 22.91 0.20
N GLY A 203 5.91 23.75 1.23
CA GLY A 203 4.95 23.75 2.32
C GLY A 203 5.09 22.55 3.24
N LYS A 204 4.01 22.27 3.96
CA LYS A 204 3.85 21.07 4.81
C LYS A 204 2.80 20.15 4.17
N PRO A 205 2.73 18.89 4.55
CA PRO A 205 1.57 18.07 4.21
C PRO A 205 0.29 18.81 4.61
N PHE A 206 -0.68 18.88 3.70
CA PHE A 206 -1.88 19.71 3.89
C PHE A 206 -3.16 18.89 4.11
N THR A 207 -3.06 17.55 4.10
CA THR A 207 -4.10 16.63 4.52
C THR A 207 -3.57 15.69 5.62
N ASP A 208 -4.48 15.09 6.41
CA ASP A 208 -4.15 14.06 7.40
C ASP A 208 -4.76 12.74 6.92
N GLU A 209 -3.94 11.93 6.27
CA GLU A 209 -4.36 10.72 5.60
C GLU A 209 -3.59 9.50 6.10
N TYR A 210 -4.26 8.34 6.08
CA TYR A 210 -3.69 7.09 6.54
C TYR A 210 -3.99 5.97 5.53
N TYR A 211 -3.03 5.09 5.30
CA TYR A 211 -3.22 3.92 4.45
C TYR A 211 -3.72 2.70 5.22
N GLY A 212 -4.51 1.86 4.56
CA GLY A 212 -4.99 0.58 5.06
C GLY A 212 -5.06 -0.51 3.99
N LEU A 213 -4.97 -1.77 4.43
CA LEU A 213 -5.33 -2.91 3.59
C LEU A 213 -6.84 -2.89 3.33
N VAL A 214 -7.25 -3.13 2.09
CA VAL A 214 -8.65 -3.05 1.65
C VAL A 214 -9.18 -4.43 1.27
N VAL A 215 -10.39 -4.74 1.69
CA VAL A 215 -11.13 -5.93 1.27
C VAL A 215 -12.57 -5.58 0.88
N ARG A 216 -13.24 -6.49 0.16
CA ARG A 216 -14.68 -6.33 -0.13
C ARG A 216 -15.50 -6.21 1.16
N LYS A 217 -16.51 -5.36 1.12
CA LYS A 217 -17.40 -5.10 2.27
C LYS A 217 -17.99 -6.39 2.84
N GLY A 218 -17.84 -6.59 4.16
CA GLY A 218 -18.35 -7.75 4.89
C GLY A 218 -17.61 -9.06 4.63
N GLN A 219 -16.54 -9.06 3.80
CA GLN A 219 -15.76 -10.25 3.45
C GLN A 219 -14.35 -10.21 4.05
N MET A 220 -13.65 -11.34 3.97
CA MET A 220 -12.23 -11.49 4.38
C MET A 220 -11.91 -10.95 5.79
N LYS A 221 -12.84 -11.06 6.74
CA LYS A 221 -12.68 -10.56 8.12
C LYS A 221 -11.49 -11.18 8.83
N GLU A 222 -11.23 -12.47 8.59
CA GLU A 222 -10.07 -13.17 9.15
C GLU A 222 -8.74 -12.60 8.62
N LEU A 223 -8.71 -12.14 7.36
CA LEU A 223 -7.53 -11.48 6.79
C LEU A 223 -7.30 -10.11 7.44
N LEU A 224 -8.34 -9.30 7.60
CA LEU A 224 -8.24 -8.01 8.30
C LEU A 224 -7.77 -8.18 9.74
N GLN A 225 -8.34 -9.14 10.46
CA GLN A 225 -7.93 -9.46 11.82
C GLN A 225 -6.46 -9.91 11.86
N ALA A 226 -6.06 -10.82 10.99
CA ALA A 226 -4.68 -11.30 10.91
C ALA A 226 -3.72 -10.16 10.55
N PHE A 227 -4.09 -9.26 9.65
CA PHE A 227 -3.31 -8.08 9.31
C PHE A 227 -3.11 -7.19 10.54
N ASN A 228 -4.18 -6.82 11.25
CA ASN A 228 -4.14 -5.93 12.41
C ASN A 228 -3.33 -6.53 13.57
N GLU A 229 -3.53 -7.82 13.86
CA GLU A 229 -2.74 -8.54 14.89
C GLU A 229 -1.27 -8.65 14.50
N GLY A 230 -0.99 -8.93 13.21
CA GLY A 230 0.36 -8.99 12.67
C GLY A 230 1.05 -7.63 12.72
N LEU A 231 0.36 -6.57 12.30
CA LEU A 231 0.84 -5.19 12.38
C LEU A 231 1.23 -4.81 13.82
N LYS A 232 0.38 -5.15 14.79
CA LYS A 232 0.67 -4.93 16.21
C LYS A 232 1.92 -5.68 16.67
N LYS A 233 2.09 -6.95 16.24
CA LYS A 233 3.27 -7.76 16.59
C LYS A 233 4.56 -7.19 16.02
N ILE A 234 4.57 -6.83 14.71
CA ILE A 234 5.79 -6.30 14.08
C ILE A 234 6.14 -4.88 14.52
N LYS A 235 5.16 -4.11 15.01
CA LYS A 235 5.41 -2.83 15.70
C LYS A 235 6.04 -3.07 17.08
N ALA A 236 5.56 -4.06 17.82
CA ALA A 236 6.05 -4.36 19.16
C ALA A 236 7.49 -4.95 19.18
N ASP A 237 7.89 -5.70 18.15
CA ASP A 237 9.23 -6.30 18.06
C ASP A 237 10.25 -5.46 17.28
N GLY A 238 9.88 -4.25 16.82
CA GLY A 238 10.73 -3.33 16.07
C GLY A 238 10.96 -3.71 14.60
N THR A 239 10.26 -4.70 14.08
CA THR A 239 10.33 -5.07 12.65
C THR A 239 9.75 -3.97 11.77
N TYR A 240 8.63 -3.35 12.20
CA TYR A 240 8.03 -2.22 11.50
C TYR A 240 9.02 -1.05 11.38
N ASP A 241 9.73 -0.69 12.45
CA ASP A 241 10.66 0.43 12.44
C ASP A 241 11.84 0.20 11.49
N LYS A 242 12.29 -1.05 11.36
CA LYS A 242 13.32 -1.44 10.38
C LYS A 242 12.83 -1.30 8.94
N ILE A 243 11.59 -1.70 8.66
CA ILE A 243 10.97 -1.56 7.34
C ILE A 243 10.78 -0.07 7.03
N TYR A 244 10.27 0.70 7.99
CA TYR A 244 10.11 2.14 7.86
C TYR A 244 11.44 2.85 7.58
N ALA A 245 12.48 2.56 8.35
CA ALA A 245 13.80 3.13 8.15
C ALA A 245 14.42 2.75 6.78
N LYS A 246 14.15 1.54 6.29
CA LYS A 246 14.63 1.07 4.99
C LYS A 246 14.05 1.86 3.82
N TRP A 247 12.75 2.15 3.87
CA TRP A 247 12.03 2.68 2.72
C TRP A 247 11.69 4.17 2.83
N ILE A 248 11.38 4.64 4.04
CA ILE A 248 10.86 5.99 4.29
C ILE A 248 11.92 6.86 4.98
N GLY A 249 12.70 6.30 5.91
CA GLY A 249 13.66 7.06 6.71
C GLY A 249 14.85 7.64 5.94
N ALA A 250 15.15 7.13 4.74
CA ALA A 250 16.20 7.68 3.86
C ALA A 250 15.76 8.96 3.11
N SER A 251 14.47 9.32 3.22
CA SER A 251 13.83 10.44 2.50
C SER A 251 13.53 11.65 3.41
N GLN A 252 14.05 11.65 4.67
CA GLN A 252 13.89 12.75 5.62
C GLN A 252 15.11 13.65 5.68
#